data_f1277765b550737ad2ed342b51d6c1cf
#
_entry.id   f1277765b550737ad2ed342b51d6c1cf
#
_cell.length_a   1.000
_cell.length_b   1.000
_cell.length_c   1.000
_cell.angle_alpha   90.00
_cell.angle_beta   90.00
_cell.angle_gamma   90.00
#
_symmetry.space_group_name_H-M   'P 1'
#
loop_
_entity.id
_entity.type
_entity.pdbx_description
1 polymer ?
#
loop_
_entity_poly.entity_id
_entity_poly.type
_entity_poly.pdbx_seq_one_letter_code
_entity_poly.pdbx_strand_id
1 'polypeptide(L)'
;MKVLCPALMSGKYFPTKCARREVKGGQNVSPPLVWTDVPPGVMSFAISIIDRHPSANDWVHWLVANIPPSTREIQERASRIRDEMPPGALEFRNSFGDLGYGGPQPPRGSGAHVYEITVYALSLESVSLGPYTTFENVLEEIRPHIVATAVTSGTFEQ
;
A
#
# COMPACT_ATOMS: atom_id res chain seq x y z
N MET A 1 -10.73 0.45 13.65
CA MET A 1 -9.97 1.23 12.66
C MET A 1 -10.62 1.10 11.29
N LYS A 2 -10.60 2.16 10.49
CA LYS A 2 -11.14 2.18 9.11
C LYS A 2 -10.10 2.79 8.19
N VAL A 3 -10.10 2.40 6.90
CA VAL A 3 -9.26 2.99 5.87
C VAL A 3 -10.12 3.39 4.67
N LEU A 4 -9.79 4.55 4.10
CA LEU A 4 -10.36 5.05 2.85
C LEU A 4 -9.22 5.33 1.88
N CYS A 5 -9.47 5.10 0.61
CA CYS A 5 -8.63 5.56 -0.49
C CYS A 5 -9.45 6.57 -1.31
N PRO A 6 -9.28 7.89 -1.07
CA PRO A 6 -10.07 8.93 -1.72
C PRO A 6 -9.97 8.96 -3.25
N ALA A 7 -8.91 8.38 -3.81
CA ALA A 7 -8.72 8.29 -5.24
C ALA A 7 -9.66 7.29 -5.93
N LEU A 8 -10.22 6.32 -5.20
CA LEU A 8 -11.10 5.33 -5.79
C LEU A 8 -12.39 5.98 -6.28
N MET A 9 -12.63 5.88 -7.57
CA MET A 9 -13.82 6.42 -8.23
C MET A 9 -15.07 5.60 -7.86
N SER A 10 -16.23 6.11 -8.23
CA SER A 10 -17.51 5.39 -8.13
C SER A 10 -17.37 3.97 -8.66
N GLY A 11 -17.81 2.98 -7.88
CA GLY A 11 -17.58 1.56 -8.19
C GLY A 11 -16.23 0.99 -7.73
N LYS A 12 -15.44 1.78 -6.99
CA LYS A 12 -14.12 1.41 -6.46
C LYS A 12 -13.07 1.10 -7.54
N TYR A 13 -13.07 1.84 -8.62
CA TYR A 13 -12.04 1.73 -9.66
C TYR A 13 -10.84 2.63 -9.35
N PHE A 14 -9.63 2.09 -9.54
CA PHE A 14 -8.42 2.92 -9.54
C PHE A 14 -8.42 3.85 -10.76
N PRO A 15 -8.16 5.16 -10.57
CA PRO A 15 -7.98 6.05 -11.71
C PRO A 15 -6.73 5.66 -12.52
N THR A 16 -6.80 5.83 -13.83
CA THR A 16 -5.71 5.45 -14.75
C THR A 16 -4.36 6.06 -14.37
N LYS A 17 -4.35 7.29 -13.81
CA LYS A 17 -3.10 7.92 -13.34
C LYS A 17 -2.34 7.10 -12.30
N CYS A 18 -3.03 6.26 -11.54
CA CYS A 18 -2.40 5.37 -10.55
C CYS A 18 -1.74 4.15 -11.19
N ALA A 19 -2.14 3.76 -12.41
CA ALA A 19 -1.52 2.64 -13.12
C ALA A 19 -0.07 2.93 -13.50
N ARG A 20 0.71 1.88 -13.75
CA ARG A 20 2.09 2.00 -14.23
C ARG A 20 2.16 2.79 -15.52
N ARG A 21 3.33 3.38 -15.78
CA ARG A 21 3.55 4.25 -16.96
C ARG A 21 3.46 3.51 -18.29
N GLU A 22 3.64 2.20 -18.28
CA GLU A 22 3.48 1.31 -19.44
C GLU A 22 2.01 1.10 -19.84
N VAL A 23 1.09 1.37 -18.92
CA VAL A 23 -0.35 1.40 -19.22
C VAL A 23 -0.70 2.74 -19.85
N LYS A 24 -1.49 2.71 -20.93
CA LYS A 24 -1.91 3.95 -21.61
C LYS A 24 -2.60 4.92 -20.66
N GLY A 25 -2.00 6.10 -20.46
CA GLY A 25 -2.47 7.14 -19.52
C GLY A 25 -2.02 6.91 -18.06
N GLY A 26 -1.30 5.83 -17.77
CA GLY A 26 -0.70 5.58 -16.46
C GLY A 26 0.42 6.57 -16.15
N GLN A 27 0.50 6.99 -14.90
CA GLN A 27 1.51 7.93 -14.40
C GLN A 27 2.26 7.40 -13.19
N ASN A 28 1.89 6.20 -12.72
CA ASN A 28 2.42 5.56 -11.51
C ASN A 28 2.28 6.45 -10.25
N VAL A 29 1.15 7.12 -10.13
CA VAL A 29 0.84 7.99 -8.98
C VAL A 29 0.35 7.13 -7.83
N SER A 30 1.06 7.12 -6.69
CA SER A 30 0.59 6.43 -5.49
C SER A 30 -0.72 7.05 -4.99
N PRO A 31 -1.71 6.22 -4.62
CA PRO A 31 -3.00 6.73 -4.17
C PRO A 31 -2.90 7.38 -2.79
N PRO A 32 -3.74 8.39 -2.49
CA PRO A 32 -3.89 8.90 -1.15
C PRO A 32 -4.60 7.88 -0.27
N LEU A 33 -4.20 7.78 1.00
CA LEU A 33 -4.83 6.91 1.99
C LEU A 33 -5.13 7.72 3.25
N VAL A 34 -6.30 7.48 3.85
CA VAL A 34 -6.71 8.09 5.12
C VAL A 34 -7.25 7.00 6.02
N TRP A 35 -6.88 7.01 7.31
CA TRP A 35 -7.41 6.05 8.29
C TRP A 35 -7.84 6.71 9.59
N THR A 36 -8.88 6.14 10.20
CA THR A 36 -9.55 6.65 11.39
C THR A 36 -9.78 5.54 12.42
N ASP A 37 -10.33 5.91 13.56
CA ASP A 37 -10.71 4.99 14.63
C ASP A 37 -9.54 4.09 15.08
N VAL A 38 -8.37 4.71 15.25
CA VAL A 38 -7.15 4.01 15.67
C VAL A 38 -7.27 3.64 17.16
N PRO A 39 -7.06 2.35 17.51
CA PRO A 39 -7.12 1.93 18.90
C PRO A 39 -5.95 2.50 19.72
N PRO A 40 -6.06 2.52 21.06
CA PRO A 40 -4.94 2.91 21.91
C PRO A 40 -3.78 1.89 21.81
N GLY A 41 -2.57 2.33 22.18
CA GLY A 41 -1.38 1.47 22.23
C GLY A 41 -0.69 1.27 20.88
N VAL A 42 -1.11 1.99 19.84
CA VAL A 42 -0.41 1.95 18.53
C VAL A 42 0.86 2.77 18.59
N MET A 43 1.96 2.16 18.20
CA MET A 43 3.31 2.75 18.17
C MET A 43 3.80 3.04 16.75
N SER A 44 3.28 2.35 15.73
CA SER A 44 3.53 2.64 14.32
C SER A 44 2.43 2.07 13.43
N PHE A 45 2.51 2.40 12.11
CA PHE A 45 1.69 1.75 11.09
C PHE A 45 2.55 1.14 10.01
N ALA A 46 1.97 0.13 9.34
CA ALA A 46 2.44 -0.38 8.05
C ALA A 46 1.29 -0.39 7.05
N ILE A 47 1.62 -0.38 5.77
CA ILE A 47 0.65 -0.40 4.65
C ILE A 47 1.10 -1.43 3.63
N SER A 48 0.15 -2.18 3.08
CA SER A 48 0.35 -2.98 1.87
C SER A 48 -0.72 -2.70 0.82
N ILE A 49 -0.34 -2.77 -0.47
CA ILE A 49 -1.26 -2.87 -1.61
C ILE A 49 -0.87 -4.11 -2.38
N ILE A 50 -1.79 -5.06 -2.50
CA ILE A 50 -1.56 -6.39 -3.07
C ILE A 50 -2.64 -6.69 -4.11
N ASP A 51 -2.23 -7.15 -5.28
CA ASP A 51 -3.13 -7.70 -6.28
C ASP A 51 -3.57 -9.11 -5.85
N ARG A 52 -4.87 -9.25 -5.57
CA ARG A 52 -5.49 -10.51 -5.11
C ARG A 52 -6.10 -11.33 -6.25
N HIS A 53 -5.87 -10.95 -7.50
CA HIS A 53 -6.31 -11.78 -8.62
C HIS A 53 -5.56 -13.13 -8.61
N PRO A 54 -6.22 -14.28 -8.86
CA PRO A 54 -5.57 -15.60 -8.82
C PRO A 54 -4.31 -15.72 -9.70
N SER A 55 -4.29 -15.04 -10.85
CA SER A 55 -3.12 -15.06 -11.74
C SER A 55 -1.97 -14.16 -11.28
N ALA A 56 -2.20 -13.25 -10.34
CA ALA A 56 -1.20 -12.33 -9.83
C ALA A 56 -0.33 -12.95 -8.71
N ASN A 57 -0.81 -14.03 -8.08
CA ASN A 57 -0.08 -14.72 -7.00
C ASN A 57 0.40 -13.75 -5.92
N ASP A 58 -0.53 -12.94 -5.36
CA ASP A 58 -0.27 -11.94 -4.33
C ASP A 58 0.83 -10.92 -4.71
N TRP A 59 0.79 -10.42 -5.95
CA TRP A 59 1.74 -9.42 -6.43
C TRP A 59 1.70 -8.15 -5.60
N VAL A 60 2.85 -7.81 -5.01
CA VAL A 60 2.98 -6.65 -4.12
C VAL A 60 3.21 -5.39 -4.93
N HIS A 61 2.29 -4.44 -4.80
CA HIS A 61 2.33 -3.13 -5.47
C HIS A 61 2.95 -2.04 -4.59
N TRP A 62 2.74 -2.10 -3.29
CA TRP A 62 3.31 -1.16 -2.34
C TRP A 62 3.41 -1.80 -0.96
N LEU A 63 4.52 -1.56 -0.29
CA LEU A 63 4.75 -1.98 1.08
C LEU A 63 5.52 -0.87 1.80
N VAL A 64 4.98 -0.42 2.92
CA VAL A 64 5.54 0.64 3.76
C VAL A 64 5.47 0.21 5.21
N ALA A 65 6.51 0.47 5.99
CA ALA A 65 6.50 0.32 7.45
C ALA A 65 7.09 1.56 8.13
N ASN A 66 7.17 1.54 9.45
CA ASN A 66 7.73 2.62 10.28
C ASN A 66 7.01 3.96 10.09
N ILE A 67 5.70 3.92 9.79
CA ILE A 67 4.88 5.13 9.69
C ILE A 67 4.57 5.57 11.13
N PRO A 68 4.84 6.85 11.50
CA PRO A 68 4.64 7.34 12.86
C PRO A 68 3.21 7.17 13.40
N PRO A 69 3.03 6.95 14.72
CA PRO A 69 1.71 6.72 15.31
C PRO A 69 0.77 7.92 15.25
N SER A 70 1.28 9.12 15.03
CA SER A 70 0.49 10.34 14.82
C SER A 70 -0.06 10.49 13.41
N THR A 71 0.47 9.74 12.43
CA THR A 71 0.05 9.80 11.03
C THR A 71 -1.37 9.26 10.86
N ARG A 72 -2.20 9.93 10.05
CA ARG A 72 -3.57 9.51 9.71
C ARG A 72 -3.83 9.51 8.21
N GLU A 73 -2.86 9.95 7.43
CA GLU A 73 -2.98 10.01 5.98
C GLU A 73 -1.62 9.88 5.30
N ILE A 74 -1.64 9.42 4.06
CA ILE A 74 -0.55 9.57 3.10
C ILE A 74 -1.13 10.30 1.89
N GLN A 75 -0.44 11.33 1.44
CA GLN A 75 -0.88 12.16 0.33
C GLN A 75 -0.75 11.42 -1.01
N GLU A 76 -1.57 11.83 -1.98
CA GLU A 76 -1.42 11.38 -3.36
C GLU A 76 -0.01 11.70 -3.86
N ARG A 77 0.62 10.78 -4.58
CA ARG A 77 1.96 10.91 -5.17
C ARG A 77 3.13 10.88 -4.17
N ALA A 78 2.87 10.61 -2.90
CA ALA A 78 3.91 10.65 -1.85
C ALA A 78 5.01 9.61 -2.04
N SER A 79 4.70 8.42 -2.58
CA SER A 79 5.70 7.36 -2.76
C SER A 79 6.94 7.84 -3.51
N ARG A 80 8.12 7.49 -2.99
CA ARG A 80 9.46 7.85 -3.51
C ARG A 80 9.81 9.33 -3.40
N ILE A 81 8.98 10.14 -2.74
CA ILE A 81 9.26 11.55 -2.48
C ILE A 81 9.48 11.69 -0.97
N ARG A 82 10.75 11.86 -0.59
CA ARG A 82 11.16 11.81 0.82
C ARG A 82 10.38 12.75 1.74
N ASP A 83 10.12 13.95 1.27
CA ASP A 83 9.47 14.99 2.07
C ASP A 83 7.92 14.89 2.03
N GLU A 84 7.37 14.01 1.19
CA GLU A 84 5.93 13.72 1.10
C GLU A 84 5.55 12.46 1.88
N MET A 85 6.50 11.56 2.11
CA MET A 85 6.29 10.41 2.98
C MET A 85 6.41 10.81 4.45
N PRO A 86 5.64 10.16 5.36
CA PRO A 86 5.78 10.40 6.79
C PRO A 86 7.23 10.21 7.27
N PRO A 87 7.73 11.07 8.18
CA PRO A 87 9.10 10.98 8.67
C PRO A 87 9.42 9.58 9.23
N GLY A 88 10.51 8.98 8.77
CA GLY A 88 10.94 7.65 9.19
C GLY A 88 10.27 6.48 8.46
N ALA A 89 9.25 6.74 7.65
CA ALA A 89 8.60 5.69 6.87
C ALA A 89 9.60 5.02 5.92
N LEU A 90 9.57 3.70 5.89
CA LEU A 90 10.41 2.86 5.05
C LEU A 90 9.57 2.23 3.96
N GLU A 91 9.87 2.55 2.71
CA GLU A 91 9.30 1.89 1.55
C GLU A 91 10.15 0.67 1.15
N PHE A 92 9.49 -0.45 0.87
CA PHE A 92 10.13 -1.69 0.45
C PHE A 92 10.06 -1.88 -1.07
N ARG A 93 10.86 -2.85 -1.55
CA ARG A 93 10.81 -3.28 -2.95
C ARG A 93 9.46 -3.93 -3.22
N ASN A 94 8.81 -3.49 -4.29
CA ASN A 94 7.60 -4.12 -4.83
C ASN A 94 7.94 -5.31 -5.75
N SER A 95 6.92 -6.03 -6.20
CA SER A 95 7.11 -7.21 -7.06
C SER A 95 7.60 -6.88 -8.47
N PHE A 96 7.56 -5.62 -8.91
CA PHE A 96 8.23 -5.18 -10.15
C PHE A 96 9.75 -4.99 -9.98
N GLY A 97 10.25 -5.02 -8.74
CA GLY A 97 11.67 -4.80 -8.42
C GLY A 97 12.03 -3.37 -8.05
N ASP A 98 11.09 -2.44 -8.09
CA ASP A 98 11.29 -1.04 -7.72
C ASP A 98 11.07 -0.83 -6.21
N LEU A 99 11.73 0.15 -5.60
CA LEU A 99 11.38 0.63 -4.27
C LEU A 99 10.12 1.49 -4.35
N GLY A 100 9.19 1.31 -3.37
CA GLY A 100 7.97 2.09 -3.29
C GLY A 100 6.84 1.58 -4.20
N TYR A 101 5.92 2.49 -4.55
CA TYR A 101 4.71 2.14 -5.28
C TYR A 101 4.97 1.76 -6.73
N GLY A 102 4.38 0.63 -7.16
CA GLY A 102 4.21 0.24 -8.55
C GLY A 102 2.72 0.03 -8.84
N GLY A 103 2.16 0.84 -9.72
CA GLY A 103 0.71 0.85 -9.97
C GLY A 103 0.17 -0.41 -10.65
N PRO A 104 -1.16 -0.51 -10.79
CA PRO A 104 -1.82 -1.55 -11.58
C PRO A 104 -1.26 -1.68 -12.99
N GLN A 105 -1.03 -2.93 -13.40
CA GLN A 105 -0.66 -3.29 -14.78
C GLN A 105 -1.08 -4.75 -15.03
N PRO A 106 -2.39 -5.10 -14.89
CA PRO A 106 -2.82 -6.46 -15.16
C PRO A 106 -2.60 -6.81 -16.62
N PRO A 107 -2.38 -8.09 -16.97
CA PRO A 107 -2.29 -8.50 -18.38
C PRO A 107 -3.58 -8.17 -19.12
N ARG A 108 -3.46 -7.68 -20.35
CA ARG A 108 -4.64 -7.37 -21.18
C ARG A 108 -5.51 -8.62 -21.36
N GLY A 109 -6.81 -8.45 -21.16
CA GLY A 109 -7.78 -9.54 -21.30
C GLY A 109 -7.83 -10.52 -20.13
N SER A 110 -7.10 -10.27 -19.02
CA SER A 110 -7.21 -11.08 -17.81
C SER A 110 -8.45 -10.76 -16.96
N GLY A 111 -9.19 -9.71 -17.34
CA GLY A 111 -10.30 -9.19 -16.56
C GLY A 111 -9.88 -8.20 -15.48
N ALA A 112 -10.83 -7.83 -14.62
CA ALA A 112 -10.59 -6.89 -13.55
C ALA A 112 -9.82 -7.54 -12.40
N HIS A 113 -8.66 -6.98 -12.06
CA HIS A 113 -7.88 -7.36 -10.90
C HIS A 113 -8.33 -6.55 -9.66
N VAL A 114 -8.33 -7.21 -8.50
CA VAL A 114 -8.68 -6.59 -7.21
C VAL A 114 -7.40 -6.27 -6.44
N TYR A 115 -7.20 -4.99 -6.14
CA TYR A 115 -6.07 -4.50 -5.37
C TYR A 115 -6.52 -4.24 -3.94
N GLU A 116 -6.09 -5.07 -3.03
CA GLU A 116 -6.38 -4.94 -1.60
C GLU A 116 -5.39 -3.98 -0.95
N ILE A 117 -5.93 -2.99 -0.25
CA ILE A 117 -5.17 -2.00 0.52
C ILE A 117 -5.38 -2.31 1.99
N THR A 118 -4.31 -2.62 2.70
CA THR A 118 -4.36 -2.90 4.15
C THR A 118 -3.50 -1.90 4.91
N VAL A 119 -4.07 -1.31 5.95
CA VAL A 119 -3.33 -0.54 6.97
C VAL A 119 -3.25 -1.38 8.23
N TYR A 120 -2.05 -1.63 8.71
CA TYR A 120 -1.76 -2.34 9.96
C TYR A 120 -1.40 -1.34 11.05
N ALA A 121 -2.09 -1.38 12.17
CA ALA A 121 -1.74 -0.65 13.38
C ALA A 121 -0.91 -1.57 14.28
N LEU A 122 0.27 -1.13 14.68
CA LEU A 122 1.27 -1.96 15.34
C LEU A 122 1.60 -1.45 16.75
N SER A 123 1.80 -2.39 17.68
CA SER A 123 2.41 -2.12 19.00
C SER A 123 3.95 -2.14 18.95
N LEU A 124 4.53 -2.15 17.77
CA LEU A 124 5.96 -2.08 17.50
C LEU A 124 6.31 -0.67 17.02
N GLU A 125 7.36 -0.07 17.56
CA GLU A 125 7.78 1.30 17.20
C GLU A 125 8.37 1.34 15.79
N SER A 126 9.21 0.37 15.47
CA SER A 126 9.81 0.24 14.14
C SER A 126 10.28 -1.18 13.85
N VAL A 127 10.28 -1.56 12.58
CA VAL A 127 10.97 -2.76 12.11
C VAL A 127 12.42 -2.42 11.76
N SER A 128 13.34 -3.33 12.06
CA SER A 128 14.77 -3.20 11.73
C SER A 128 15.12 -3.98 10.47
N LEU A 129 14.31 -3.84 9.42
CA LEU A 129 14.43 -4.57 8.16
C LEU A 129 14.98 -3.65 7.05
N GLY A 130 15.73 -4.24 6.11
CA GLY A 130 16.20 -3.51 4.94
C GLY A 130 15.10 -3.36 3.87
N PRO A 131 15.22 -2.36 2.98
CA PRO A 131 14.19 -2.06 1.97
C PRO A 131 14.00 -3.15 0.92
N TYR A 132 14.89 -4.14 0.86
CA TYR A 132 14.83 -5.29 -0.06
C TYR A 132 14.27 -6.56 0.59
N THR A 133 13.77 -6.46 1.84
CA THR A 133 13.09 -7.56 2.52
C THR A 133 11.77 -7.88 1.81
N THR A 134 11.45 -9.16 1.68
CA THR A 134 10.21 -9.61 1.04
C THR A 134 8.98 -9.27 1.88
N PHE A 135 7.81 -9.22 1.24
CA PHE A 135 6.55 -8.97 1.95
C PHE A 135 6.30 -10.01 3.05
N GLU A 136 6.55 -11.27 2.76
CA GLU A 136 6.37 -12.37 3.72
C GLU A 136 7.21 -12.16 4.97
N ASN A 137 8.48 -11.79 4.82
CA ASN A 137 9.39 -11.55 5.95
C ASN A 137 9.00 -10.29 6.73
N VAL A 138 8.54 -9.24 6.05
CA VAL A 138 7.99 -8.04 6.73
C VAL A 138 6.73 -8.42 7.50
N LEU A 139 5.83 -9.20 6.90
CA LEU A 139 4.60 -9.64 7.54
C LEU A 139 4.87 -10.56 8.75
N GLU A 140 5.86 -11.44 8.67
CA GLU A 140 6.28 -12.27 9.81
C GLU A 140 6.77 -11.41 10.99
N GLU A 141 7.57 -10.39 10.71
CA GLU A 141 8.07 -9.45 11.73
C GLU A 141 6.94 -8.67 12.41
N ILE A 142 5.99 -8.12 11.63
CA ILE A 142 4.94 -7.28 12.19
C ILE A 142 3.76 -8.08 12.79
N ARG A 143 3.53 -9.32 12.35
CA ARG A 143 2.35 -10.12 12.73
C ARG A 143 2.11 -10.23 14.23
N PRO A 144 3.13 -10.50 15.10
CA PRO A 144 2.94 -10.56 16.54
C PRO A 144 2.52 -9.23 17.18
N HIS A 145 2.72 -8.13 16.46
CA HIS A 145 2.54 -6.78 16.93
C HIS A 145 1.28 -6.11 16.37
N ILE A 146 0.50 -6.80 15.54
CA ILE A 146 -0.73 -6.22 14.96
C ILE A 146 -1.79 -6.04 16.04
N VAL A 147 -2.12 -4.78 16.33
CA VAL A 147 -3.20 -4.38 17.25
C VAL A 147 -4.55 -4.32 16.52
N ALA A 148 -4.54 -3.81 15.30
CA ALA A 148 -5.71 -3.71 14.45
C ALA A 148 -5.31 -3.65 12.98
N THR A 149 -6.25 -4.02 12.11
CA THR A 149 -6.14 -3.84 10.65
C THR A 149 -7.36 -3.12 10.12
N ALA A 150 -7.17 -2.38 9.04
CA ALA A 150 -8.26 -1.85 8.23
C ALA A 150 -7.98 -2.17 6.75
N VAL A 151 -9.01 -2.59 6.05
CA VAL A 151 -8.90 -3.04 4.66
C VAL A 151 -9.91 -2.30 3.79
N THR A 152 -9.46 -1.90 2.62
CA THR A 152 -10.31 -1.47 1.50
C THR A 152 -9.75 -2.05 0.21
N SER A 153 -10.48 -1.96 -0.88
CA SER A 153 -10.00 -2.47 -2.16
C SER A 153 -10.49 -1.63 -3.33
N GLY A 154 -9.75 -1.66 -4.41
CA GLY A 154 -10.15 -1.11 -5.68
C GLY A 154 -9.85 -2.10 -6.82
N THR A 155 -10.45 -1.87 -7.98
CA THR A 155 -10.24 -2.71 -9.16
C THR A 155 -9.56 -1.91 -10.27
N PHE A 156 -8.87 -2.62 -11.15
CA PHE A 156 -8.33 -2.08 -12.38
C PHE A 156 -8.30 -3.18 -13.45
N GLU A 157 -8.57 -2.79 -14.70
CA GLU A 157 -8.54 -3.66 -15.87
C GLU A 157 -7.92 -2.93 -17.06
N GLN A 158 -7.26 -3.66 -17.99
CA GLN A 158 -6.77 -3.11 -19.25
C GLN A 158 -6.96 -4.05 -20.45
#